data_91875e7bedad5ef56390cb66c6e397d5
#
_entry.id   91875e7bedad5ef56390cb66c6e397d5
#
_cell.length_a   1.000
_cell.length_b   1.000
_cell.length_c   1.000
_cell.angle_alpha   90.00
_cell.angle_beta   90.00
_cell.angle_gamma   90.00
#
_symmetry.space_group_name_H-M   'P 1'
#
loop_
_entity.id
_entity.type
_entity.pdbx_description
1 polymer ?
#
loop_
_entity_poly.entity_id
_entity_poly.type
_entity_poly.pdbx_seq_one_letter_code
_entity_poly.pdbx_strand_id
1 'polypeptide(L)'
;MRRNGTLPQRQLARRLRQLREEAGLTLEEAAPRLDWSTSKLGRIETAQQGVDVHGVRSMLDLYDVGGAQWAEIIEMVRDASARQYSACERQ
;
A
#
# COMPACT_ATOMS: atom_id res chain seq x y z
N MET A 1 12.94 -3.32 -16.29
CA MET A 1 12.48 -3.27 -16.03
C MET A 1 11.81 -2.67 -15.61
N ARG A 2 11.26 -2.05 -15.64
CA ARG A 2 10.72 -1.49 -15.27
C ARG A 2 9.81 -1.45 -15.19
N ARG A 3 9.17 -1.41 -14.99
CA ARG A 3 8.30 -1.40 -14.93
C ARG A 3 7.47 -0.84 -14.11
N ASN A 4 6.39 -1.11 -13.73
CA ASN A 4 5.47 -0.47 -12.85
C ASN A 4 6.04 -0.47 -11.48
N GLY A 5 6.31 0.65 -10.92
CA GLY A 5 6.78 0.77 -9.58
C GLY A 5 8.12 0.12 -9.31
N THR A 6 8.69 0.43 -8.18
CA THR A 6 9.95 -0.15 -7.74
C THR A 6 9.68 -1.48 -7.05
N LEU A 7 10.71 -2.25 -6.80
CA LEU A 7 10.57 -3.51 -6.10
C LEU A 7 9.93 -3.33 -4.72
N PRO A 8 10.38 -2.37 -3.89
CA PRO A 8 9.71 -2.15 -2.60
C PRO A 8 8.25 -1.80 -2.74
N GLN A 9 7.91 -1.03 -3.77
CA GLN A 9 6.53 -0.64 -4.01
C GLN A 9 5.68 -1.85 -4.37
N ARG A 10 6.23 -2.73 -5.17
CA ARG A 10 5.50 -3.94 -5.57
C ARG A 10 5.33 -4.90 -4.41
N GLN A 11 6.35 -5.00 -3.56
CA GLN A 11 6.26 -5.83 -2.37
C GLN A 11 5.21 -5.29 -1.41
N LEU A 12 5.18 -3.99 -1.24
CA LEU A 12 4.19 -3.35 -0.40
C LEU A 12 2.78 -3.62 -0.93
N ALA A 13 2.58 -3.46 -2.22
CA ALA A 13 1.28 -3.67 -2.83
C ALA A 13 0.79 -5.10 -2.61
N ARG A 14 1.67 -6.05 -2.80
CA ARG A 14 1.34 -7.45 -2.60
C ARG A 14 0.98 -7.74 -1.14
N ARG A 15 1.74 -7.14 -0.25
CA ARG A 15 1.49 -7.34 1.17
C ARG A 15 0.14 -6.77 1.59
N LEU A 16 -0.19 -5.60 1.08
CA LEU A 16 -1.46 -4.97 1.39
C LEU A 16 -2.63 -5.81 0.89
N ARG A 17 -2.50 -6.36 -0.31
CA ARG A 17 -3.54 -7.22 -0.83
C ARG A 17 -3.71 -8.47 0.04
N GLN A 18 -2.60 -9.05 0.44
CA GLN A 18 -2.62 -10.22 1.28
C GLN A 18 -3.34 -9.95 2.60
N LEU A 19 -3.05 -8.82 3.20
CA LEU A 19 -3.69 -8.44 4.47
C LEU A 19 -5.19 -8.24 4.29
N ARG A 20 -5.58 -7.65 3.16
CA ARG A 20 -7.00 -7.46 2.89
C ARG A 20 -7.71 -8.81 2.77
N GLU A 21 -7.10 -9.73 2.06
CA GLU A 21 -7.67 -11.06 1.87
C GLU A 21 -7.76 -11.82 3.18
N GLU A 22 -6.74 -11.67 4.01
CA GLU A 22 -6.74 -12.30 5.33
C GLU A 22 -7.81 -11.72 6.23
N ALA A 23 -8.16 -10.46 6.02
CA ALA A 23 -9.23 -9.83 6.77
C ALA A 23 -10.61 -10.21 6.24
N GLY A 24 -10.65 -10.93 5.13
CA GLY A 24 -11.91 -11.39 4.57
C GLY A 24 -12.67 -10.34 3.79
N LEU A 25 -11.97 -9.33 3.30
CA LEU A 25 -12.62 -8.23 2.59
C LEU A 25 -12.32 -8.27 1.09
N THR A 26 -13.34 -8.01 0.29
CA THR A 26 -13.14 -7.82 -1.14
C THR A 26 -12.76 -6.37 -1.39
N LEU A 27 -12.35 -6.08 -2.62
CA LEU A 27 -12.06 -4.69 -3.00
C LEU A 27 -13.31 -3.83 -2.82
N GLU A 28 -14.44 -4.36 -3.22
CA GLU A 28 -15.71 -3.62 -3.13
C GLU A 28 -16.13 -3.34 -1.69
N GLU A 29 -15.69 -4.19 -0.78
CA GLU A 29 -15.99 -3.99 0.63
C GLU A 29 -15.02 -3.04 1.30
N ALA A 30 -13.75 -3.16 0.95
CA ALA A 30 -12.71 -2.37 1.60
C ALA A 30 -12.66 -0.92 1.11
N ALA A 31 -12.82 -0.70 -0.19
CA ALA A 31 -12.63 0.62 -0.75
C ALA A 31 -13.56 1.67 -0.12
N PRO A 32 -14.88 1.43 -0.01
CA PRO A 32 -15.74 2.45 0.61
C PRO A 32 -15.37 2.74 2.05
N ARG A 33 -14.87 1.76 2.77
CA ARG A 33 -14.47 1.98 4.16
C ARG A 33 -13.23 2.84 4.26
N LEU A 34 -12.46 2.89 3.18
CA LEU A 34 -11.29 3.75 3.10
C LEU A 34 -11.61 5.08 2.41
N ASP A 35 -12.87 5.24 2.00
CA ASP A 35 -13.29 6.45 1.29
C ASP A 35 -12.61 6.54 -0.07
N TRP A 36 -12.34 5.42 -0.68
CA TRP A 36 -11.67 5.32 -1.97
C TRP A 36 -12.57 4.60 -2.95
N SER A 37 -12.27 4.78 -4.23
CA SER A 37 -12.94 3.99 -5.26
C SER A 37 -12.30 2.61 -5.32
N THR A 38 -13.05 1.65 -5.81
CA THR A 38 -12.55 0.29 -6.00
C THR A 38 -11.36 0.32 -6.96
N SER A 39 -11.43 1.17 -7.99
CA SER A 39 -10.33 1.30 -8.94
C SER A 39 -9.05 1.78 -8.28
N LYS A 40 -9.17 2.76 -7.39
CA LYS A 40 -7.99 3.27 -6.70
C LYS A 40 -7.33 2.19 -5.85
N LEU A 41 -8.15 1.48 -5.07
CA LEU A 41 -7.61 0.42 -4.24
C LEU A 41 -6.97 -0.67 -5.08
N GLY A 42 -7.60 -1.04 -6.18
CA GLY A 42 -7.03 -2.03 -7.07
C GLY A 42 -5.68 -1.62 -7.63
N ARG A 43 -5.55 -0.36 -8.02
CA ARG A 43 -4.28 0.14 -8.56
C ARG A 43 -3.18 0.15 -7.51
N ILE A 44 -3.56 0.45 -6.27
CA ILE A 44 -2.58 0.41 -5.18
C ILE A 44 -2.09 -1.02 -4.97
N GLU A 45 -2.97 -1.98 -5.03
CA GLU A 45 -2.61 -3.38 -4.80
C GLU A 45 -1.87 -4.03 -5.95
N THR A 46 -1.84 -3.38 -7.10
CA THR A 46 -1.07 -3.88 -8.24
C THR A 46 0.14 -3.01 -8.54
N ALA A 47 0.45 -2.10 -7.63
CA ALA A 47 1.59 -1.20 -7.74
C ALA A 47 1.52 -0.27 -8.95
N GLN A 48 0.32 -0.03 -9.46
CA GLN A 48 0.14 0.92 -10.54
C GLN A 48 0.03 2.34 -10.00
N GLN A 49 -0.22 2.47 -8.72
CA GLN A 49 -0.36 3.75 -8.07
C GLN A 49 0.24 3.64 -6.68
N GLY A 50 0.98 4.67 -6.27
CA GLY A 50 1.56 4.69 -4.93
C GLY A 50 0.53 5.03 -3.87
N VAL A 51 0.87 4.75 -2.63
CA VAL A 51 0.02 5.07 -1.49
C VAL A 51 0.92 5.68 -0.42
N ASP A 52 0.44 6.73 0.23
CA ASP A 52 1.24 7.39 1.26
C ASP A 52 1.04 6.69 2.61
N VAL A 53 1.80 7.17 3.60
CA VAL A 53 1.75 6.59 4.93
C VAL A 53 0.35 6.66 5.53
N HIS A 54 -0.34 7.77 5.30
CA HIS A 54 -1.68 7.92 5.86
C HIS A 54 -2.65 6.91 5.27
N GLY A 55 -2.56 6.70 3.96
CA GLY A 55 -3.40 5.72 3.29
C GLY A 55 -3.14 4.31 3.82
N VAL A 56 -1.85 3.97 3.99
CA VAL A 56 -1.49 2.66 4.50
C VAL A 56 -1.99 2.48 5.92
N ARG A 57 -1.86 3.50 6.74
CA ARG A 57 -2.35 3.42 8.13
C ARG A 57 -3.84 3.15 8.16
N SER A 58 -4.59 3.81 7.29
CA SER A 58 -6.03 3.55 7.20
C SER A 58 -6.31 2.12 6.80
N MET A 59 -5.54 1.59 5.85
CA MET A 59 -5.70 0.22 5.42
C MET A 59 -5.40 -0.74 6.56
N LEU A 60 -4.29 -0.52 7.27
CA LEU A 60 -3.90 -1.39 8.36
C LEU A 60 -4.93 -1.38 9.49
N ASP A 61 -5.50 -0.21 9.74
CA ASP A 61 -6.54 -0.07 10.73
C ASP A 61 -7.76 -0.90 10.34
N LEU A 62 -8.16 -0.76 9.09
CA LEU A 62 -9.32 -1.49 8.57
C LEU A 62 -9.10 -3.00 8.63
N TYR A 63 -7.88 -3.43 8.33
CA TYR A 63 -7.56 -4.86 8.30
C TYR A 63 -7.16 -5.41 9.67
N ASP A 64 -7.22 -4.56 10.68
CA ASP A 64 -6.93 -4.95 12.07
C ASP A 64 -5.51 -5.48 12.22
N VAL A 65 -4.57 -4.81 11.60
CA VAL A 65 -3.15 -5.15 11.68
C VAL A 65 -2.51 -4.35 12.79
N GLY A 66 -1.67 -4.98 13.57
CA GLY A 66 -0.99 -4.26 14.65
C GLY A 66 0.36 -4.87 14.98
N GLY A 67 1.01 -4.34 15.99
CA GLY A 67 2.26 -4.88 16.49
C GLY A 67 3.39 -4.83 15.50
N ALA A 68 4.15 -5.90 15.47
CA ALA A 68 5.33 -5.98 14.60
C ALA A 68 4.96 -5.88 13.13
N GLN A 69 3.81 -6.42 12.77
CA GLN A 69 3.36 -6.39 11.39
C GLN A 69 3.10 -4.96 10.94
N TRP A 70 2.49 -4.17 11.80
CA TRP A 70 2.23 -2.75 11.52
C TRP A 70 3.56 -2.03 11.24
N ALA A 71 4.53 -2.22 12.13
CA ALA A 71 5.82 -1.57 11.99
C ALA A 71 6.52 -1.98 10.70
N GLU A 72 6.44 -3.25 10.35
CA GLU A 72 7.04 -3.77 9.15
C GLU A 72 6.46 -3.10 7.90
N ILE A 73 5.14 -3.00 7.86
CA ILE A 73 4.47 -2.40 6.71
C ILE A 73 4.82 -0.92 6.59
N ILE A 74 4.83 -0.20 7.71
CA ILE A 74 5.17 1.22 7.70
C ILE A 74 6.59 1.44 7.19
N GLU A 75 7.51 0.56 7.56
CA GLU A 75 8.86 0.63 7.04
C GLU A 75 8.89 0.45 5.53
N MET A 76 8.09 -0.46 5.02
CA MET A 76 8.02 -0.69 3.58
C MET A 76 7.51 0.55 2.86
N VAL A 77 6.54 1.23 3.44
CA VAL A 77 6.01 2.46 2.86
C VAL A 77 7.08 3.53 2.80
N ARG A 78 7.81 3.70 3.88
CA ARG A 78 8.86 4.70 3.94
C ARG A 78 9.95 4.43 2.93
N ASP A 79 10.31 3.16 2.80
CA ASP A 79 11.33 2.77 1.85
C ASP A 79 10.91 3.09 0.41
N ALA A 80 9.68 2.78 0.07
CA ALA A 80 9.18 3.07 -1.26
C ALA A 80 9.12 4.57 -1.52
N SER A 81 8.65 5.33 -0.53
CA SER A 81 8.57 6.78 -0.67
C SER A 81 9.94 7.42 -0.76
N ALA A 82 10.88 6.93 0.03
CA ALA A 82 12.22 7.48 0.02
C ALA A 82 12.86 7.31 -1.35
N ARG A 83 12.65 6.20 -1.98
CA ARG A 83 13.21 5.98 -3.30
C ARG A 83 12.61 6.93 -4.32
N GLN A 84 11.31 7.14 -4.24
CA GLN A 84 10.65 8.07 -5.12
C GLN A 84 11.13 9.49 -4.88
N TYR A 85 11.24 9.85 -3.62
CA TYR A 85 11.71 11.18 -3.27
C TYR A 85 13.11 11.41 -3.71
N SER A 86 13.98 10.45 -3.55
CA SER A 86 15.34 10.58 -3.98
C SER A 86 15.43 10.90 -5.45
N ALA A 87 14.65 10.21 -6.25
CA ALA A 87 14.66 10.45 -7.68
C ALA A 87 14.18 11.84 -8.00
N CYS A 88 13.18 12.31 -7.30
CA CYS A 88 12.66 13.64 -7.52
C CYS A 88 13.62 14.70 -7.12
N GLU A 89 14.26 14.55 -6.00
CA GLU A 89 15.13 15.57 -5.51
C GLU A 89 16.33 15.75 -6.32
N ARG A 90 16.72 14.72 -6.95
CA ARG A 90 17.88 14.80 -7.64
C ARG A 90 17.81 15.69 -8.72
N GLN A 91 16.83 16.13 -9.09
CA GLN A 91 16.76 16.95 -10.09
C GLN A 91 17.10 18.12 -10.03
#